data_28ad5c4ced47c2fe2eeb69faab26a13e
#
_entry.id   28ad5c4ced47c2fe2eeb69faab26a13e
#
_cell.length_a   1.000
_cell.length_b   1.000
_cell.length_c   1.000
_cell.angle_alpha   90.00
_cell.angle_beta   90.00
_cell.angle_gamma   90.00
#
_symmetry.space_group_name_H-M   'P 1'
#
loop_
_entity.id
_entity.type
_entity.pdbx_description
1 polymer ?
#
loop_
_entity_poly.entity_id
_entity_poly.type
_entity_poly.pdbx_seq_one_letter_code
_entity_poly.pdbx_strand_id
1 'polypeptide(L)'
;MEGNTTFYATPTLNTVQNWRAATHDDFRFTFKLPKAITHEQMLRGCSEQLRDFMKVMEPLHDRVGQWTIQLPAAFGPEHLDRLKNFCASFPPNFPLGVEVRHMAFFSKGEEERALNQWLVENNIDRIIMDSRPVFAAKPNNEAIIDAQMKKPRVPVHAIATASHPLIRFIGHPEEQQNYEFFTP
;
A
#
# COMPACT_ATOMS: atom_id res chain seq x y z
N MET A 1 -1.30 11.62 5.64
CA MET A 1 -2.69 11.32 5.17
C MET A 1 -2.64 10.28 4.07
N GLU A 2 -3.50 9.24 4.11
CA GLU A 2 -3.57 8.22 3.05
C GLU A 2 -4.56 8.64 1.95
N GLY A 3 -4.06 8.80 0.71
CA GLY A 3 -4.86 9.09 -0.48
C GLY A 3 -5.33 7.80 -1.15
N ASN A 4 -6.54 7.33 -0.83
CA ASN A 4 -7.10 6.12 -1.43
C ASN A 4 -7.70 6.33 -2.83
N THR A 5 -8.01 7.57 -3.21
CA THR A 5 -8.62 7.89 -4.50
C THR A 5 -7.72 7.50 -5.67
N THR A 6 -6.41 7.64 -5.53
CA THR A 6 -5.41 7.27 -6.56
C THR A 6 -5.39 5.79 -6.89
N PHE A 7 -5.87 4.94 -5.97
CA PHE A 7 -6.02 3.50 -6.23
C PHE A 7 -7.09 3.19 -7.29
N TYR A 8 -8.16 3.96 -7.30
CA TYR A 8 -9.29 3.72 -8.20
C TYR A 8 -9.15 4.45 -9.54
N ALA A 9 -8.54 5.63 -9.54
CA ALA A 9 -8.32 6.43 -10.75
C ALA A 9 -7.13 7.36 -10.59
N THR A 10 -6.44 7.65 -11.68
CA THR A 10 -5.44 8.73 -11.73
C THR A 10 -6.18 10.07 -11.60
N PRO A 11 -5.79 10.93 -10.65
CA PRO A 11 -6.42 12.24 -10.48
C PRO A 11 -6.12 13.15 -11.68
N THR A 12 -6.90 14.22 -11.82
CA THR A 12 -6.54 15.28 -12.77
C THR A 12 -5.41 16.15 -12.20
N LEU A 13 -4.63 16.80 -13.07
CA LEU A 13 -3.58 17.72 -12.63
C LEU A 13 -4.15 18.84 -11.73
N ASN A 14 -5.34 19.35 -12.05
CA ASN A 14 -6.01 20.36 -11.22
C ASN A 14 -6.32 19.86 -9.81
N THR A 15 -6.74 18.59 -9.68
CA THR A 15 -6.98 17.95 -8.37
C THR A 15 -5.68 17.88 -7.55
N VAL A 16 -4.57 17.49 -8.19
CA VAL A 16 -3.25 17.41 -7.54
C VAL A 16 -2.77 18.79 -7.09
N GLN A 17 -2.94 19.80 -7.92
CA GLN A 17 -2.62 21.19 -7.58
C GLN A 17 -3.47 21.72 -6.40
N ASN A 18 -4.76 21.39 -6.36
CA ASN A 18 -5.63 21.73 -5.23
C ASN A 18 -5.18 21.04 -3.93
N TRP A 19 -4.75 19.78 -3.97
CA TRP A 19 -4.19 19.10 -2.80
C TRP A 19 -2.89 19.79 -2.32
N ARG A 20 -2.04 20.23 -3.26
CA ARG A 20 -0.84 20.99 -2.92
C ARG A 20 -1.19 22.32 -2.25
N ALA A 21 -2.13 23.07 -2.82
CA ALA A 21 -2.54 24.36 -2.29
C ALA A 21 -3.22 24.27 -0.91
N ALA A 22 -3.92 23.14 -0.64
CA ALA A 22 -4.63 22.91 0.61
C ALA A 22 -3.73 22.39 1.75
N THR A 23 -2.44 22.15 1.50
CA THR A 23 -1.51 21.58 2.50
C THR A 23 -0.25 22.41 2.63
N HIS A 24 0.34 22.45 3.83
CA HIS A 24 1.63 23.11 4.09
C HIS A 24 2.81 22.20 3.74
N ASP A 25 4.03 22.75 3.74
CA ASP A 25 5.22 22.04 3.23
C ASP A 25 5.64 20.83 4.08
N ASP A 26 5.31 20.82 5.37
CA ASP A 26 5.59 19.68 6.26
C ASP A 26 4.54 18.57 6.15
N PHE A 27 3.44 18.78 5.42
CA PHE A 27 2.42 17.78 5.26
C PHE A 27 2.91 16.63 4.39
N ARG A 28 2.65 15.38 4.81
CA ARG A 28 3.04 14.19 4.06
C ARG A 28 1.83 13.36 3.68
N PHE A 29 1.78 13.06 2.39
CA PHE A 29 0.81 12.13 1.80
C PHE A 29 1.40 10.72 1.70
N THR A 30 0.54 9.72 1.81
CA THR A 30 0.80 8.37 1.36
C THR A 30 -0.19 8.07 0.25
N PHE A 31 0.29 7.72 -0.95
CA PHE A 31 -0.56 7.41 -2.09
C PHE A 31 -0.42 5.95 -2.50
N LYS A 32 -1.55 5.30 -2.76
CA LYS A 32 -1.56 4.01 -3.42
C LYS A 32 -1.40 4.17 -4.92
N LEU A 33 -0.59 3.30 -5.52
CA LEU A 33 -0.56 3.19 -6.97
C LEU A 33 -1.90 2.68 -7.50
N PRO A 34 -2.28 3.07 -8.74
CA PRO A 34 -3.54 2.63 -9.36
C PRO A 34 -3.70 1.11 -9.39
N LYS A 35 -4.92 0.63 -9.12
CA LYS A 35 -5.23 -0.81 -9.17
C LYS A 35 -5.02 -1.41 -10.55
N ALA A 36 -5.16 -0.61 -11.61
CA ALA A 36 -4.84 -1.02 -12.97
C ALA A 36 -3.40 -1.54 -13.09
N ILE A 37 -2.45 -0.89 -12.41
CA ILE A 37 -1.03 -1.30 -12.37
C ILE A 37 -0.84 -2.50 -11.45
N THR A 38 -1.36 -2.41 -10.21
CA THR A 38 -1.00 -3.36 -9.15
C THR A 38 -1.85 -4.64 -9.16
N HIS A 39 -3.14 -4.56 -9.52
CA HIS A 39 -4.08 -5.67 -9.46
C HIS A 39 -4.43 -6.22 -10.85
N GLU A 40 -4.77 -5.35 -11.80
CA GLU A 40 -5.25 -5.80 -13.11
C GLU A 40 -4.09 -6.30 -13.97
N GLN A 41 -2.98 -5.55 -14.02
CA GLN A 41 -1.77 -5.93 -14.75
C GLN A 41 -0.76 -6.71 -13.91
N MET A 42 -0.94 -6.74 -12.60
CA MET A 42 -0.01 -7.41 -11.68
C MET A 42 1.45 -7.01 -11.96
N LEU A 43 1.70 -5.70 -12.12
CA LEU A 43 3.00 -5.08 -12.41
C LEU A 43 3.62 -5.49 -13.76
N ARG A 44 2.84 -6.00 -14.72
CA ARG A 44 3.33 -6.40 -16.04
C ARG A 44 2.97 -5.36 -17.09
N GLY A 45 3.96 -4.91 -17.88
CA GLY A 45 3.73 -4.03 -19.04
C GLY A 45 3.13 -2.67 -18.71
N CYS A 46 3.31 -2.18 -17.47
CA CYS A 46 2.65 -0.98 -16.95
C CYS A 46 3.54 0.27 -16.91
N SER A 47 4.70 0.23 -17.56
CA SER A 47 5.69 1.32 -17.49
C SER A 47 5.15 2.66 -18.02
N GLU A 48 4.34 2.64 -19.06
CA GLU A 48 3.73 3.85 -19.62
C GLU A 48 2.68 4.42 -18.65
N GLN A 49 1.79 3.58 -18.14
CA GLN A 49 0.79 3.99 -17.16
C GLN A 49 1.41 4.52 -15.87
N LEU A 50 2.49 3.88 -15.39
CA LEU A 50 3.22 4.36 -14.23
C LEU A 50 3.82 5.75 -14.51
N ARG A 51 4.47 5.93 -15.65
CA ARG A 51 5.06 7.21 -16.05
C ARG A 51 4.00 8.31 -16.12
N ASP A 52 2.85 8.05 -16.72
CA ASP A 52 1.76 9.01 -16.86
C ASP A 52 1.16 9.37 -15.49
N PHE A 53 0.95 8.37 -14.63
CA PHE A 53 0.52 8.60 -13.25
C PHE A 53 1.53 9.48 -12.50
N MET A 54 2.83 9.14 -12.54
CA MET A 54 3.88 9.88 -11.85
C MET A 54 4.00 11.32 -12.37
N LYS A 55 3.83 11.53 -13.68
CA LYS A 55 3.81 12.88 -14.28
C LYS A 55 2.66 13.73 -13.76
N VAL A 56 1.47 13.18 -13.64
CA VAL A 56 0.31 13.91 -13.06
C VAL A 56 0.56 14.25 -11.59
N MET A 57 1.22 13.36 -10.83
CA MET A 57 1.51 13.53 -9.41
C MET A 57 2.74 14.40 -9.12
N GLU A 58 3.50 14.81 -10.14
CA GLU A 58 4.74 15.59 -10.02
C GLU A 58 4.63 16.78 -9.05
N PRO A 59 3.55 17.60 -9.07
CA PRO A 59 3.43 18.74 -8.14
C PRO A 59 3.47 18.37 -6.66
N LEU A 60 3.28 17.09 -6.31
CA LEU A 60 3.27 16.61 -4.92
C LEU A 60 4.46 15.71 -4.57
N HIS A 61 5.42 15.48 -5.48
CA HIS A 61 6.52 14.53 -5.23
C HIS A 61 7.29 14.87 -3.94
N ASP A 62 7.53 16.15 -3.65
CA ASP A 62 8.20 16.64 -2.45
C ASP A 62 7.38 16.45 -1.15
N ARG A 63 6.07 16.19 -1.28
CA ARG A 63 5.15 15.97 -0.15
C ARG A 63 4.71 14.51 0.00
N VAL A 64 5.23 13.62 -0.81
CA VAL A 64 4.93 12.19 -0.66
C VAL A 64 5.87 11.55 0.34
N GLY A 65 5.30 11.07 1.45
CA GLY A 65 6.02 10.29 2.44
C GLY A 65 6.16 8.82 2.05
N GLN A 66 5.21 8.27 1.24
CA GLN A 66 5.33 6.91 0.74
C GLN A 66 4.42 6.66 -0.48
N TRP A 67 4.96 5.97 -1.49
CA TRP A 67 4.21 5.38 -2.59
C TRP A 67 3.90 3.92 -2.25
N THR A 68 2.63 3.59 -2.12
CA THR A 68 2.18 2.26 -1.70
C THR A 68 1.88 1.36 -2.90
N ILE A 69 2.58 0.25 -3.01
CA ILE A 69 2.33 -0.85 -3.94
C ILE A 69 1.50 -1.89 -3.20
N GLN A 70 0.17 -1.76 -3.27
CA GLN A 70 -0.73 -2.75 -2.69
C GLN A 70 -0.92 -3.90 -3.67
N LEU A 71 -0.54 -5.13 -3.28
CA LEU A 71 -0.61 -6.31 -4.13
C LEU A 71 -1.85 -7.17 -3.79
N PRO A 72 -2.51 -7.79 -4.78
CA PRO A 72 -3.63 -8.70 -4.54
C PRO A 72 -3.15 -10.01 -3.90
N ALA A 73 -4.09 -10.78 -3.32
CA ALA A 73 -3.78 -12.10 -2.75
C ALA A 73 -3.24 -13.11 -3.77
N ALA A 74 -3.55 -12.92 -5.06
CA ALA A 74 -3.02 -13.73 -6.14
C ALA A 74 -1.55 -13.43 -6.52
N PHE A 75 -0.96 -12.37 -5.94
CA PHE A 75 0.46 -12.02 -6.19
C PHE A 75 1.36 -12.82 -5.24
N GLY A 76 1.69 -14.03 -5.63
CA GLY A 76 2.50 -14.97 -4.84
C GLY A 76 4.00 -14.85 -5.06
N PRO A 77 4.79 -15.75 -4.43
CA PRO A 77 6.25 -15.78 -4.51
C PRO A 77 6.79 -15.90 -5.93
N GLU A 78 6.07 -16.58 -6.81
CA GLU A 78 6.41 -16.74 -8.22
C GLU A 78 6.48 -15.41 -9.00
N HIS A 79 5.94 -14.35 -8.40
CA HIS A 79 5.94 -13.00 -8.97
C HIS A 79 6.96 -12.06 -8.31
N LEU A 80 7.78 -12.54 -7.38
CA LEU A 80 8.71 -11.71 -6.61
C LEU A 80 9.71 -10.96 -7.51
N ASP A 81 10.24 -11.60 -8.55
CA ASP A 81 11.17 -10.94 -9.49
C ASP A 81 10.48 -9.82 -10.30
N ARG A 82 9.18 -9.96 -10.56
CA ARG A 82 8.39 -8.89 -11.18
C ARG A 82 8.26 -7.68 -10.26
N LEU A 83 8.02 -7.91 -8.96
CA LEU A 83 8.00 -6.84 -7.97
C LEU A 83 9.36 -6.12 -7.91
N LYS A 84 10.46 -6.89 -7.87
CA LYS A 84 11.83 -6.34 -7.84
C LYS A 84 12.09 -5.44 -9.05
N ASN A 85 11.80 -5.93 -10.24
CA ASN A 85 11.98 -5.17 -11.48
C ASN A 85 11.09 -3.92 -11.54
N PHE A 86 9.87 -4.01 -11.03
CA PHE A 86 8.95 -2.88 -10.96
C PHE A 86 9.47 -1.81 -10.00
N CYS A 87 9.91 -2.18 -8.80
CA CYS A 87 10.48 -1.23 -7.83
C CYS A 87 11.75 -0.57 -8.35
N ALA A 88 12.59 -1.29 -9.11
CA ALA A 88 13.79 -0.73 -9.74
C ALA A 88 13.49 0.34 -10.81
N SER A 89 12.25 0.45 -11.29
CA SER A 89 11.84 1.50 -12.24
C SER A 89 11.52 2.85 -11.57
N PHE A 90 11.45 2.89 -10.25
CA PHE A 90 11.25 4.14 -9.52
C PHE A 90 12.56 4.90 -9.31
N PRO A 91 12.49 6.24 -9.26
CA PRO A 91 13.63 7.03 -8.82
C PRO A 91 14.12 6.60 -7.43
N PRO A 92 15.46 6.54 -7.20
CA PRO A 92 16.03 6.01 -5.95
C PRO A 92 15.57 6.74 -4.67
N ASN A 93 15.16 8.00 -4.80
CA ASN A 93 14.74 8.85 -3.66
C ASN A 93 13.26 8.73 -3.33
N PHE A 94 12.50 7.90 -4.06
CA PHE A 94 11.08 7.76 -3.79
C PHE A 94 10.87 6.73 -2.68
N PRO A 95 10.24 7.13 -1.56
CA PRO A 95 9.93 6.19 -0.49
C PRO A 95 8.84 5.22 -0.95
N LEU A 96 9.18 3.95 -1.05
CA LEU A 96 8.27 2.88 -1.46
C LEU A 96 7.81 2.06 -0.27
N GLY A 97 6.55 1.63 -0.31
CA GLY A 97 6.00 0.64 0.59
C GLY A 97 5.25 -0.45 -0.19
N VAL A 98 5.40 -1.70 0.27
CA VAL A 98 4.75 -2.86 -0.34
C VAL A 98 3.80 -3.50 0.67
N GLU A 99 2.52 -3.56 0.31
CA GLU A 99 1.50 -4.30 1.06
C GLU A 99 1.24 -5.64 0.36
N VAL A 100 1.74 -6.73 0.93
CA VAL A 100 1.51 -8.09 0.43
C VAL A 100 0.27 -8.71 1.08
N ARG A 101 -0.41 -9.60 0.35
CA ARG A 101 -1.62 -10.30 0.80
C ARG A 101 -1.60 -11.80 0.59
N HIS A 102 -0.66 -12.33 -0.20
CA HIS A 102 -0.51 -13.77 -0.41
C HIS A 102 0.01 -14.46 0.86
N MET A 103 -0.60 -15.59 1.22
CA MET A 103 -0.35 -16.28 2.49
C MET A 103 1.08 -16.78 2.67
N ALA A 104 1.80 -17.13 1.60
CA ALA A 104 3.20 -17.54 1.67
C ALA A 104 4.11 -16.47 2.32
N PHE A 105 3.77 -15.18 2.16
CA PHE A 105 4.51 -14.08 2.79
C PHE A 105 4.20 -13.87 4.28
N PHE A 106 3.42 -14.76 4.89
CA PHE A 106 3.05 -14.74 6.32
C PHE A 106 3.28 -16.09 7.01
N SER A 107 3.94 -17.02 6.32
CA SER A 107 4.15 -18.40 6.80
C SER A 107 5.40 -18.59 7.65
N LYS A 108 6.23 -17.55 7.80
CA LYS A 108 7.58 -17.60 8.40
C LYS A 108 8.53 -18.55 7.66
N GLY A 109 8.20 -18.88 6.40
CA GLY A 109 8.95 -19.75 5.50
C GLY A 109 10.05 -19.02 4.72
N GLU A 110 10.58 -19.69 3.69
CA GLU A 110 11.64 -19.16 2.84
C GLU A 110 11.17 -17.98 2.00
N GLU A 111 9.95 -18.04 1.49
CA GLU A 111 9.36 -16.99 0.66
C GLU A 111 9.20 -15.67 1.42
N GLU A 112 8.77 -15.76 2.69
CA GLU A 112 8.65 -14.58 3.54
C GLU A 112 10.04 -14.02 3.89
N ARG A 113 11.01 -14.88 4.20
CA ARG A 113 12.39 -14.45 4.47
C ARG A 113 13.02 -13.78 3.25
N ALA A 114 12.86 -14.36 2.07
CA ALA A 114 13.38 -13.81 0.82
C ALA A 114 12.78 -12.43 0.50
N LEU A 115 11.47 -12.28 0.67
CA LEU A 115 10.80 -10.98 0.51
C LEU A 115 11.35 -9.96 1.51
N ASN A 116 11.38 -10.29 2.81
CA ASN A 116 11.80 -9.35 3.85
C ASN A 116 13.25 -8.92 3.69
N GLN A 117 14.14 -9.87 3.39
CA GLN A 117 15.55 -9.59 3.14
C GLN A 117 15.71 -8.60 1.98
N TRP A 118 15.06 -8.87 0.85
CA TRP A 118 15.11 -7.98 -0.30
C TRP A 118 14.55 -6.58 0.00
N LEU A 119 13.45 -6.48 0.76
CA LEU A 119 12.86 -5.20 1.17
C LEU A 119 13.84 -4.41 2.05
N VAL A 120 14.51 -5.07 3.01
CA VAL A 120 15.54 -4.44 3.87
C VAL A 120 16.73 -3.94 3.05
N GLU A 121 17.27 -4.77 2.15
CA GLU A 121 18.41 -4.43 1.29
C GLU A 121 18.13 -3.22 0.39
N ASN A 122 16.86 -2.99 0.05
CA ASN A 122 16.45 -1.88 -0.83
C ASN A 122 15.77 -0.72 -0.08
N ASN A 123 15.72 -0.75 1.25
CA ASN A 123 15.05 0.23 2.11
C ASN A 123 13.59 0.49 1.66
N ILE A 124 12.87 -0.58 1.29
CA ILE A 124 11.46 -0.56 0.93
C ILE A 124 10.65 -1.01 2.14
N ASP A 125 9.62 -0.25 2.50
CA ASP A 125 8.77 -0.58 3.65
C ASP A 125 7.85 -1.77 3.35
N ARG A 126 7.92 -2.80 4.20
CA ARG A 126 6.86 -3.80 4.28
C ARG A 126 5.72 -3.24 5.11
N ILE A 127 4.65 -2.81 4.47
CA ILE A 127 3.50 -2.23 5.17
C ILE A 127 2.90 -3.26 6.14
N ILE A 128 2.88 -2.90 7.42
CA ILE A 128 2.32 -3.73 8.49
C ILE A 128 0.82 -3.50 8.51
N MET A 129 0.04 -4.58 8.36
CA MET A 129 -1.42 -4.50 8.38
C MET A 129 -1.98 -5.32 9.53
N ASP A 130 -2.78 -4.67 10.39
CA ASP A 130 -3.58 -5.37 11.39
C ASP A 130 -4.99 -5.60 10.84
N SER A 131 -5.24 -6.82 10.36
CA SER A 131 -6.54 -7.25 9.84
C SER A 131 -7.39 -8.02 10.86
N ARG A 132 -6.90 -8.26 12.08
CA ARG A 132 -7.58 -9.05 13.11
C ARG A 132 -9.02 -8.56 13.40
N PRO A 133 -9.30 -7.24 13.49
CA PRO A 133 -10.66 -6.76 13.74
C PRO A 133 -11.64 -7.12 12.63
N VAL A 134 -11.18 -7.19 11.36
CA VAL A 134 -12.02 -7.61 10.22
C VAL A 134 -12.51 -9.05 10.39
N PHE A 135 -11.66 -9.94 10.93
CA PHE A 135 -11.97 -11.34 11.14
C PHE A 135 -12.67 -11.63 12.50
N ALA A 136 -12.74 -10.64 13.38
CA ALA A 136 -13.58 -10.69 14.58
C ALA A 136 -15.06 -10.47 14.24
N ALA A 137 -15.36 -9.74 13.17
CA ALA A 137 -16.72 -9.53 12.69
C ALA A 137 -17.33 -10.79 12.10
N LYS A 138 -18.63 -11.01 12.37
CA LYS A 138 -19.38 -12.11 11.76
C LYS A 138 -19.63 -11.80 10.27
N PRO A 139 -19.46 -12.77 9.36
CA PRO A 139 -19.70 -12.58 7.92
C PRO A 139 -21.21 -12.58 7.60
N ASN A 140 -21.92 -11.58 8.09
CA ASN A 140 -23.38 -11.48 8.01
C ASN A 140 -23.89 -10.59 6.86
N ASN A 141 -22.98 -9.94 6.14
CA ASN A 141 -23.30 -9.13 4.95
C ASN A 141 -22.16 -9.17 3.93
N GLU A 142 -22.47 -8.76 2.68
CA GLU A 142 -21.54 -8.82 1.55
C GLU A 142 -20.29 -7.96 1.77
N ALA A 143 -20.38 -6.81 2.42
CA ALA A 143 -19.24 -5.93 2.64
C ALA A 143 -18.19 -6.55 3.58
N ILE A 144 -18.65 -7.24 4.63
CA ILE A 144 -17.77 -7.96 5.57
C ILE A 144 -17.13 -9.16 4.89
N ILE A 145 -17.91 -9.94 4.14
CA ILE A 145 -17.42 -11.09 3.38
C ILE A 145 -16.35 -10.63 2.37
N ASP A 146 -16.63 -9.59 1.60
CA ASP A 146 -15.66 -9.00 0.65
C ASP A 146 -14.38 -8.51 1.35
N ALA A 147 -14.53 -7.84 2.50
CA ALA A 147 -13.39 -7.38 3.29
C ALA A 147 -12.53 -8.53 3.81
N GLN A 148 -13.14 -9.64 4.24
CA GLN A 148 -12.44 -10.84 4.70
C GLN A 148 -11.77 -11.60 3.55
N MET A 149 -12.40 -11.66 2.38
CA MET A 149 -11.81 -12.29 1.18
C MET A 149 -10.59 -11.53 0.65
N LYS A 150 -10.56 -10.22 0.78
CA LYS A 150 -9.49 -9.36 0.25
C LYS A 150 -8.28 -9.21 1.17
N LYS A 151 -8.35 -9.68 2.40
CA LYS A 151 -7.28 -9.51 3.40
C LYS A 151 -6.78 -10.86 3.93
N PRO A 152 -5.49 -10.99 4.25
CA PRO A 152 -4.97 -12.22 4.85
C PRO A 152 -5.47 -12.35 6.29
N ARG A 153 -5.88 -13.55 6.68
CA ARG A 153 -6.22 -13.89 8.06
C ARG A 153 -4.98 -14.38 8.80
N VAL A 154 -4.19 -13.44 9.28
CA VAL A 154 -2.89 -13.72 9.91
C VAL A 154 -2.71 -12.89 11.17
N PRO A 155 -1.85 -13.31 12.12
CA PRO A 155 -1.37 -12.45 13.19
C PRO A 155 -0.65 -11.20 12.62
N VAL A 156 -0.56 -10.15 13.43
CA VAL A 156 0.23 -8.98 13.04
C VAL A 156 1.70 -9.37 12.89
N HIS A 157 2.26 -9.16 11.71
CA HIS A 157 3.68 -9.31 11.45
C HIS A 157 4.37 -7.95 11.56
N ALA A 158 4.84 -7.62 12.77
CA ALA A 158 5.51 -6.37 13.07
C ALA A 158 6.98 -6.42 12.64
N ILE A 159 7.21 -6.36 11.33
CA ILE A 159 8.55 -6.39 10.73
C ILE A 159 8.79 -5.05 10.03
N ALA A 160 9.71 -4.24 10.55
CA ALA A 160 10.15 -3.01 9.92
C ALA A 160 11.28 -3.34 8.93
N THR A 161 11.09 -3.06 7.64
CA THR A 161 12.07 -3.29 6.58
C THR A 161 12.66 -2.00 6.03
N ALA A 162 12.14 -0.85 6.44
CA ALA A 162 12.63 0.47 6.08
C ALA A 162 12.66 1.41 7.28
N SER A 163 13.27 2.57 7.12
CA SER A 163 13.47 3.57 8.18
C SER A 163 12.17 4.22 8.68
N HIS A 164 11.10 4.20 7.86
CA HIS A 164 9.81 4.82 8.19
C HIS A 164 8.67 3.82 7.93
N PRO A 165 8.47 2.84 8.83
CA PRO A 165 7.44 1.82 8.63
C PRO A 165 6.03 2.40 8.72
N LEU A 166 5.17 2.00 7.78
CA LEU A 166 3.75 2.31 7.79
C LEU A 166 2.96 1.18 8.43
N ILE A 167 2.14 1.51 9.44
CA ILE A 167 1.24 0.56 10.08
C ILE A 167 -0.20 0.95 9.72
N ARG A 168 -0.96 -0.01 9.20
CA ARG A 168 -2.38 0.14 8.87
C ARG A 168 -3.22 -0.66 9.85
N PHE A 169 -3.92 0.04 10.73
CA PHE A 169 -4.95 -0.56 11.58
C PHE A 169 -6.27 -0.60 10.81
N ILE A 170 -6.75 -1.81 10.52
CA ILE A 170 -8.05 -2.00 9.86
C ILE A 170 -9.08 -2.16 10.97
N GLY A 171 -9.97 -1.19 11.14
CA GLY A 171 -11.00 -1.20 12.15
C GLY A 171 -12.02 -2.35 11.99
N HIS A 172 -12.84 -2.57 13.01
CA HIS A 172 -13.96 -3.50 12.93
C HIS A 172 -15.01 -2.96 11.96
N PRO A 173 -15.49 -3.74 10.99
CA PRO A 173 -16.36 -3.22 9.92
C PRO A 173 -17.77 -2.80 10.41
N GLU A 174 -18.20 -3.26 11.60
CA GLU A 174 -19.49 -2.90 12.19
C GLU A 174 -19.38 -1.79 13.25
N GLU A 175 -18.17 -1.44 13.68
CA GLU A 175 -17.94 -0.39 14.67
C GLU A 175 -17.52 0.89 13.97
N GLN A 176 -18.42 1.89 13.94
CA GLN A 176 -18.04 3.26 13.65
C GLN A 176 -17.36 3.84 14.90
N GLN A 177 -16.06 3.66 14.99
CA GLN A 177 -15.27 4.38 16.00
C GLN A 177 -15.10 5.82 15.51
N ASN A 178 -15.93 6.72 15.99
CA ASN A 178 -15.64 8.14 15.97
C ASN A 178 -14.48 8.38 16.94
N TYR A 179 -13.26 8.48 16.40
CA TYR A 179 -12.13 8.98 17.19
C TYR A 179 -12.28 10.48 17.38
N GLU A 180 -13.19 10.89 18.27
CA GLU A 180 -13.35 12.30 18.64
C GLU A 180 -12.17 12.82 19.49
N PHE A 181 -11.27 11.95 19.94
CA PHE A 181 -10.20 12.29 20.86
C PHE A 181 -8.86 11.68 20.44
N PHE A 182 -8.20 12.25 19.42
CA PHE A 182 -6.75 12.32 19.45
C PHE A 182 -6.37 13.68 20.02
N THR A 183 -6.36 13.81 21.34
CA THR A 183 -5.60 14.86 22.00
C THR A 183 -4.12 14.46 21.92
N PRO A 184 -3.24 15.37 21.43
CA PRO A 184 -1.81 15.13 21.43
C PRO A 184 -1.26 14.95 22.84
#